data_616d676b685733ec7a8c198eab89e16a
#
_entry.id   616d676b685733ec7a8c198eab89e16a
#
_cell.length_a   1.000
_cell.length_b   1.000
_cell.length_c   1.000
_cell.angle_alpha   90.00
_cell.angle_beta   90.00
_cell.angle_gamma   90.00
#
_symmetry.space_group_name_H-M   'P 1'
#
loop_
_entity.id
_entity.type
_entity.pdbx_description
1 polymer ?
#
loop_
_entity_poly.entity_id
_entity_poly.type
_entity_poly.pdbx_seq_one_letter_code
_entity_poly.pdbx_strand_id
1 'polypeptide(L)'
;MDDLCQKVWNGERITGAEAVELYSLPLQQLGALADRRRRLAKADDYDGQGNDIVTYIVDRNINYTNVCNVYCKFCAFWRSEKQDDSYVITHDEIDKKIDETVALGGTQILMQGGHHPKLDK
;
A
#
# COMPACT_ATOMS: atom_id res chain seq x y z
N MET A 1 -21.80 -14.37 19.29
CA MET A 1 -21.65 -13.60 18.03
C MET A 1 -22.28 -12.21 18.15
N ASP A 2 -23.52 -12.08 18.60
CA ASP A 2 -24.19 -10.76 18.74
C ASP A 2 -23.42 -9.80 19.66
N ASP A 3 -22.94 -10.29 20.81
CA ASP A 3 -22.16 -9.48 21.76
C ASP A 3 -20.84 -9.00 21.13
N LEU A 4 -20.19 -9.85 20.33
CA LEU A 4 -18.95 -9.48 19.64
C LEU A 4 -19.22 -8.43 18.54
N CYS A 5 -20.29 -8.59 17.77
CA CYS A 5 -20.72 -7.59 16.80
C CYS A 5 -21.03 -6.25 17.46
N GLN A 6 -21.71 -6.27 18.61
CA GLN A 6 -22.02 -5.06 19.38
C GLN A 6 -20.77 -4.38 19.92
N LYS A 7 -19.82 -5.16 20.42
CA LYS A 7 -18.49 -4.68 20.86
C LYS A 7 -17.75 -3.93 19.73
N VAL A 8 -17.71 -4.53 18.53
CA VAL A 8 -17.13 -3.88 17.34
C VAL A 8 -17.90 -2.61 16.98
N TRP A 9 -19.23 -2.67 16.98
CA TRP A 9 -20.10 -1.54 16.64
C TRP A 9 -19.89 -0.33 17.57
N ASN A 10 -19.69 -0.58 18.86
CA ASN A 10 -19.42 0.44 19.87
C ASN A 10 -17.99 1.02 19.78
N GLY A 11 -17.15 0.46 18.95
CA GLY A 11 -15.76 0.93 18.83
C GLY A 11 -14.79 0.32 19.83
N GLU A 12 -15.20 -0.66 20.60
CA GLU A 12 -14.36 -1.31 21.59
C GLU A 12 -13.26 -2.17 20.93
N ARG A 13 -12.14 -2.30 21.62
CA ARG A 13 -11.02 -3.10 21.12
C ARG A 13 -11.31 -4.59 21.24
N ILE A 14 -11.12 -5.32 20.15
CA ILE A 14 -11.23 -6.79 20.10
C ILE A 14 -9.89 -7.47 20.30
N THR A 15 -9.90 -8.70 20.77
CA THR A 15 -8.76 -9.59 20.89
C THR A 15 -8.47 -10.30 19.55
N GLY A 16 -7.29 -10.94 19.44
CA GLY A 16 -6.97 -11.77 18.26
C GLY A 16 -7.93 -12.95 18.06
N ALA A 17 -8.39 -13.58 19.15
CA ALA A 17 -9.36 -14.67 19.07
C ALA A 17 -10.73 -14.17 18.54
N GLU A 18 -11.22 -13.05 19.07
CA GLU A 18 -12.45 -12.40 18.59
C GLU A 18 -12.34 -11.97 17.13
N ALA A 19 -11.16 -11.50 16.69
CA ALA A 19 -10.93 -11.16 15.29
C ALA A 19 -11.07 -12.39 14.38
N VAL A 20 -10.54 -13.54 14.78
CA VAL A 20 -10.69 -14.80 14.05
C VAL A 20 -12.16 -15.23 13.99
N GLU A 21 -12.90 -15.08 15.09
CA GLU A 21 -14.34 -15.40 15.14
C GLU A 21 -15.15 -14.56 14.13
N LEU A 22 -14.81 -13.30 13.93
CA LEU A 22 -15.46 -12.42 12.95
C LEU A 22 -15.36 -12.93 11.50
N TYR A 23 -14.34 -13.73 11.14
CA TYR A 23 -14.24 -14.33 9.80
C TYR A 23 -15.38 -15.33 9.48
N SER A 24 -16.12 -15.81 10.48
CA SER A 24 -17.29 -16.66 10.26
C SER A 24 -18.54 -15.89 9.84
N LEU A 25 -18.52 -14.56 9.93
CA LEU A 25 -19.65 -13.72 9.52
C LEU A 25 -19.81 -13.68 7.98
N PRO A 26 -21.04 -13.54 7.50
CA PRO A 26 -21.28 -13.18 6.11
C PRO A 26 -20.56 -11.88 5.74
N LEU A 27 -20.04 -11.81 4.51
CA LEU A 27 -19.22 -10.67 4.03
C LEU A 27 -19.94 -9.31 4.22
N GLN A 28 -21.25 -9.26 4.00
CA GLN A 28 -22.03 -8.02 4.14
C GLN A 28 -22.07 -7.55 5.59
N GLN A 29 -22.21 -8.46 6.55
CA GLN A 29 -22.20 -8.12 7.98
C GLN A 29 -20.81 -7.66 8.43
N LEU A 30 -19.77 -8.39 8.02
CA LEU A 30 -18.38 -7.99 8.31
C LEU A 30 -18.05 -6.63 7.69
N GLY A 31 -18.50 -6.37 6.46
CA GLY A 31 -18.35 -5.09 5.78
C GLY A 31 -19.05 -3.94 6.52
N ALA A 32 -20.27 -4.16 7.03
CA ALA A 32 -20.99 -3.16 7.82
C ALA A 32 -20.25 -2.80 9.12
N LEU A 33 -19.70 -3.81 9.82
CA LEU A 33 -18.88 -3.59 11.02
C LEU A 33 -17.59 -2.84 10.70
N ALA A 34 -16.93 -3.20 9.61
CA ALA A 34 -15.69 -2.52 9.16
C ALA A 34 -15.97 -1.05 8.78
N ASP A 35 -17.05 -0.76 8.06
CA ASP A 35 -17.44 0.62 7.73
C ASP A 35 -17.78 1.42 8.99
N ARG A 36 -18.48 0.82 9.94
CA ARG A 36 -18.74 1.47 11.23
C ARG A 36 -17.44 1.81 11.96
N ARG A 37 -16.49 0.89 12.01
CA ARG A 37 -15.16 1.13 12.63
C ARG A 37 -14.40 2.24 11.91
N ARG A 38 -14.42 2.25 10.60
CA ARG A 38 -13.82 3.32 9.78
C ARG A 38 -14.42 4.69 10.15
N ARG A 39 -15.74 4.77 10.22
CA ARG A 39 -16.46 6.01 10.56
C ARG A 39 -16.08 6.52 11.95
N LEU A 40 -16.02 5.63 12.92
CA LEU A 40 -15.60 5.99 14.28
C LEU A 40 -14.15 6.49 14.32
N ALA A 41 -13.26 5.82 13.60
CA ALA A 41 -11.86 6.18 13.58
C ALA A 41 -11.59 7.54 12.92
N LYS A 42 -12.44 7.96 11.98
CA LYS A 42 -12.31 9.22 11.24
C LYS A 42 -13.20 10.35 11.79
N ALA A 43 -13.99 10.08 12.82
CA ALA A 43 -15.03 11.00 13.25
C ALA A 43 -14.48 12.40 13.63
N ASP A 44 -13.32 12.42 14.30
CA ASP A 44 -12.71 13.65 14.81
C ASP A 44 -11.64 14.24 13.87
N ASP A 45 -11.33 13.55 12.75
CA ASP A 45 -10.37 14.04 11.77
C ASP A 45 -10.93 15.29 11.04
N TYR A 46 -10.06 16.22 10.66
CA TYR A 46 -10.40 17.41 9.90
C TYR A 46 -11.58 18.21 10.50
N ASP A 47 -11.49 18.48 11.79
CA ASP A 47 -12.54 19.22 12.54
C ASP A 47 -13.92 18.57 12.44
N GLY A 48 -13.98 17.23 12.51
CA GLY A 48 -15.21 16.44 12.45
C GLY A 48 -15.72 16.10 11.03
N GLN A 49 -15.00 16.51 9.98
CA GLN A 49 -15.36 16.25 8.58
C GLN A 49 -14.69 14.99 7.99
N GLY A 50 -13.94 14.21 8.79
CA GLY A 50 -13.13 13.11 8.31
C GLY A 50 -13.88 12.02 7.55
N ASN A 51 -15.19 11.87 7.79
CA ASN A 51 -16.03 10.93 7.06
C ASN A 51 -16.43 11.41 5.64
N ASP A 52 -16.36 12.71 5.38
CA ASP A 52 -16.74 13.33 4.11
C ASP A 52 -15.51 13.62 3.23
N ILE A 53 -14.31 13.46 3.79
CA ILE A 53 -13.04 13.72 3.11
C ILE A 53 -12.40 12.41 2.67
N VAL A 54 -12.03 12.34 1.39
CA VAL A 54 -11.17 11.30 0.82
C VAL A 54 -9.84 11.93 0.43
N THR A 55 -8.77 11.43 1.05
CA THR A 55 -7.41 11.86 0.72
C THR A 55 -6.80 10.95 -0.35
N TYR A 56 -5.94 11.53 -1.18
CA TYR A 56 -5.14 10.80 -2.15
C TYR A 56 -3.76 11.43 -2.25
N ILE A 57 -2.80 10.69 -2.77
CA ILE A 57 -1.48 11.19 -3.10
C ILE A 57 -1.22 10.96 -4.58
N VAL A 58 -0.60 11.92 -5.23
CA VAL A 58 -0.06 11.76 -6.57
C VAL A 58 1.40 11.37 -6.41
N ASP A 59 1.68 10.11 -6.66
CA ASP A 59 3.03 9.56 -6.58
C ASP A 59 3.40 8.81 -7.87
N ARG A 60 4.67 8.47 -7.98
CA ARG A 60 5.18 7.63 -9.06
C ARG A 60 6.08 6.54 -8.51
N ASN A 61 5.79 5.31 -8.89
CA ASN A 61 6.70 4.19 -8.67
C ASN A 61 7.79 4.20 -9.76
N ILE A 62 9.06 4.29 -9.36
CA ILE A 62 10.23 4.17 -10.24
C ILE A 62 10.98 2.90 -9.88
N ASN A 63 10.97 1.93 -10.79
CA ASN A 63 11.77 0.72 -10.67
C ASN A 63 13.10 0.96 -11.40
N TYR A 64 14.16 1.22 -10.64
CA TYR A 64 15.47 1.59 -11.20
C TYR A 64 16.18 0.41 -11.88
N THR A 65 15.85 -0.83 -11.52
CA THR A 65 16.37 -2.04 -12.16
C THR A 65 15.45 -3.23 -11.91
N ASN A 66 15.40 -4.19 -12.82
CA ASN A 66 14.84 -5.51 -12.60
C ASN A 66 15.90 -6.58 -12.29
N VAL A 67 17.18 -6.23 -12.35
CA VAL A 67 18.28 -7.15 -11.97
C VAL A 67 18.24 -7.37 -10.47
N CYS A 68 18.14 -8.65 -10.04
CA CYS A 68 18.01 -9.01 -8.64
C CYS A 68 18.69 -10.35 -8.34
N ASN A 69 19.45 -10.40 -7.25
CA ASN A 69 20.12 -11.62 -6.78
C ASN A 69 19.38 -12.34 -5.63
N VAL A 70 18.17 -11.91 -5.29
CA VAL A 70 17.37 -12.53 -4.21
C VAL A 70 16.51 -13.69 -4.70
N TYR A 71 16.10 -13.67 -5.98
CA TYR A 71 15.34 -14.75 -6.64
C TYR A 71 14.04 -15.16 -5.91
N CYS A 72 13.28 -14.17 -5.42
CA CYS A 72 12.00 -14.44 -4.73
C CYS A 72 11.04 -15.24 -5.61
N LYS A 73 10.51 -16.34 -5.11
CA LYS A 73 9.66 -17.28 -5.88
C LYS A 73 8.33 -16.67 -6.37
N PHE A 74 7.80 -15.67 -5.66
CA PHE A 74 6.56 -14.99 -6.06
C PHE A 74 6.79 -13.83 -7.03
N CYS A 75 8.03 -13.33 -7.17
CA CYS A 75 8.34 -12.13 -7.95
C CYS A 75 8.56 -12.49 -9.42
N ALA A 76 7.62 -12.15 -10.28
CA ALA A 76 7.76 -12.31 -11.73
C ALA A 76 8.65 -11.22 -12.38
N PHE A 77 9.03 -10.19 -11.62
CA PHE A 77 9.72 -9.01 -12.12
C PHE A 77 11.24 -9.19 -12.22
N TRP A 78 11.85 -9.98 -11.34
CA TRP A 78 13.30 -10.11 -11.28
C TRP A 78 13.91 -10.72 -12.54
N ARG A 79 15.12 -10.25 -12.87
CA ARG A 79 15.95 -10.79 -13.95
C ARG A 79 17.37 -11.01 -13.44
N SER A 80 18.08 -11.94 -14.10
CA SER A 80 19.54 -12.00 -13.99
C SER A 80 20.15 -10.99 -14.96
N GLU A 81 21.38 -10.53 -14.68
CA GLU A 81 22.12 -9.59 -15.57
C GLU A 81 22.27 -10.10 -17.02
N LYS A 82 22.12 -11.41 -17.25
CA LYS A 82 22.34 -12.05 -18.55
C LYS A 82 21.07 -12.16 -19.39
N GLN A 83 19.93 -11.79 -18.88
CA GLN A 83 18.66 -11.85 -19.61
C GLN A 83 18.50 -10.62 -20.49
N ASP A 84 17.98 -10.82 -21.71
CA ASP A 84 17.89 -9.76 -22.72
C ASP A 84 16.99 -8.60 -22.31
N ASP A 85 16.01 -8.84 -21.42
CA ASP A 85 15.10 -7.85 -20.87
C ASP A 85 15.52 -7.31 -19.49
N SER A 86 16.78 -7.56 -19.10
CA SER A 86 17.36 -6.93 -17.91
C SER A 86 17.71 -5.46 -18.17
N TYR A 87 17.50 -4.61 -17.17
CA TYR A 87 17.80 -3.19 -17.30
C TYR A 87 18.28 -2.56 -15.99
N VAL A 88 18.97 -1.46 -16.14
CA VAL A 88 19.24 -0.44 -15.13
C VAL A 88 18.97 0.90 -15.80
N ILE A 89 18.06 1.70 -15.27
CA ILE A 89 17.78 3.03 -15.81
C ILE A 89 18.88 4.02 -15.42
N THR A 90 19.12 4.99 -16.28
CA THR A 90 20.11 6.05 -16.06
C THR A 90 19.60 7.12 -15.08
N HIS A 91 20.49 7.95 -14.53
CA HIS A 91 20.10 9.10 -13.72
C HIS A 91 19.23 10.08 -14.53
N ASP A 92 19.56 10.33 -15.80
CA ASP A 92 18.76 11.21 -16.66
C ASP A 92 17.33 10.69 -16.84
N GLU A 93 17.15 9.37 -16.93
CA GLU A 93 15.82 8.77 -16.98
C GLU A 93 15.06 8.89 -15.65
N ILE A 94 15.78 8.81 -14.52
CA ILE A 94 15.18 9.04 -13.19
C ILE A 94 14.75 10.50 -13.08
N ASP A 95 15.61 11.45 -13.41
CA ASP A 95 15.36 12.88 -13.36
C ASP A 95 14.16 13.25 -14.23
N LYS A 96 14.12 12.75 -15.47
CA LYS A 96 12.95 12.93 -16.34
C LYS A 96 11.65 12.43 -15.73
N LYS A 97 11.67 11.25 -15.09
CA LYS A 97 10.49 10.69 -14.42
C LYS A 97 10.06 11.52 -13.21
N ILE A 98 11.01 12.09 -12.49
CA ILE A 98 10.75 13.00 -11.37
C ILE A 98 10.11 14.30 -11.90
N ASP A 99 10.67 14.92 -12.93
CA ASP A 99 10.14 16.15 -13.54
C ASP A 99 8.71 15.96 -14.05
N GLU A 100 8.43 14.85 -14.73
CA GLU A 100 7.08 14.48 -15.18
C GLU A 100 6.12 14.35 -13.99
N THR A 101 6.57 13.80 -12.87
CA THR A 101 5.76 13.64 -11.66
C THR A 101 5.47 14.99 -11.01
N VAL A 102 6.47 15.85 -10.90
CA VAL A 102 6.34 17.22 -10.36
C VAL A 102 5.38 18.05 -11.25
N ALA A 103 5.49 17.93 -12.56
CA ALA A 103 4.60 18.63 -13.50
C ALA A 103 3.11 18.23 -13.34
N LEU A 104 2.85 17.02 -12.84
CA LEU A 104 1.50 16.53 -12.52
C LEU A 104 1.05 16.85 -11.09
N GLY A 105 1.84 17.63 -10.34
CA GLY A 105 1.56 17.96 -8.94
C GLY A 105 1.92 16.83 -7.97
N GLY A 106 2.72 15.86 -8.39
CA GLY A 106 3.20 14.79 -7.54
C GLY A 106 4.17 15.28 -6.47
N THR A 107 4.07 14.69 -5.28
CA THR A 107 4.86 15.07 -4.10
C THR A 107 5.71 13.93 -3.57
N GLN A 108 5.60 12.75 -4.18
CA GLN A 108 6.28 11.55 -3.71
C GLN A 108 6.77 10.70 -4.87
N ILE A 109 7.94 10.11 -4.69
CA ILE A 109 8.46 9.04 -5.52
C ILE A 109 8.62 7.79 -4.65
N LEU A 110 8.05 6.67 -5.11
CA LEU A 110 8.29 5.36 -4.54
C LEU A 110 9.42 4.68 -5.33
N MET A 111 10.64 4.75 -4.81
CA MET A 111 11.80 4.13 -5.44
C MET A 111 11.85 2.66 -5.08
N GLN A 112 11.70 1.80 -6.07
CA GLN A 112 11.74 0.34 -5.94
C GLN A 112 12.72 -0.26 -6.94
N GLY A 113 12.82 -1.59 -6.98
CA GLY A 113 13.64 -2.29 -7.96
C GLY A 113 14.21 -3.61 -7.45
N GLY A 114 15.00 -4.25 -8.28
CA GLY A 114 15.75 -5.44 -7.92
C GLY A 114 16.92 -5.11 -6.97
N HIS A 115 17.33 -6.09 -6.18
CA HIS A 115 18.56 -6.01 -5.41
C HIS A 115 19.75 -6.32 -6.35
N HIS A 116 20.25 -5.27 -7.02
CA HIS A 116 21.34 -5.38 -7.98
C HIS A 116 22.68 -5.61 -7.26
N PRO A 117 23.47 -6.64 -7.63
CA PRO A 117 24.67 -7.00 -6.87
C PRO A 117 25.84 -6.02 -7.01
N LYS A 118 25.82 -5.13 -8.00
CA LYS A 118 26.94 -4.25 -8.37
C LYS A 118 26.62 -2.75 -8.30
N LEU A 119 25.38 -2.37 -8.04
CA LEU A 119 25.05 -0.95 -7.86
C LEU A 119 25.37 -0.55 -6.42
N ASP A 120 26.26 0.42 -6.27
CA ASP A 120 26.50 1.11 -5.01
C ASP A 120 25.36 2.08 -4.71
N LYS A 121 25.17 2.36 -3.39
CA LYS A 121 24.18 3.31 -2.90
C LYS A 121 24.66 4.75 -3.09
#